data_720f6e7d319b99454a8abce267a84a27
#
_entry.id   720f6e7d319b99454a8abce267a84a27
#
_cell.length_a   1.000
_cell.length_b   1.000
_cell.length_c   1.000
_cell.angle_alpha   90.00
_cell.angle_beta   90.00
_cell.angle_gamma   90.00
#
_symmetry.space_group_name_H-M   'P 1'
#
loop_
_entity.id
_entity.type
_entity.pdbx_description
1 polymer ?
#
loop_
_entity_poly.entity_id
_entity_poly.type
_entity_poly.pdbx_seq_one_letter_code
_entity_poly.pdbx_strand_id
1 'polypeptide(L)'
;MARTILTVSGSDTIGFLQGLITNDMAKLAQGPVYAAILTPQGKYLADFILSAAPGADGGVLVDVDSSLAPLLVQRLSMYKLRADVQIADSGLQLQRGKGPAPQGALPDPRHPALGWRRYGPEAGDDGSDFLALRVAHMVPETGIELGPDSYILEMGFERLNGVDFRKGCYVGQEVTARMKHKTELKKGLALVALEGTAQPGTVLIDENGKEAGQLHSVSGNRALAYLRFDRATGPMQAGSATVQLLERG
;
A
#
# COMPACT_ATOMS: atom_id res chain seq x y z
N MET A 1 -10.74 6.75 -4.95
CA MET A 1 -9.72 6.37 -5.95
C MET A 1 -10.25 5.33 -6.90
N ALA A 2 -9.94 5.48 -8.18
CA ALA A 2 -10.28 4.49 -9.19
C ALA A 2 -9.34 3.27 -9.06
N ARG A 3 -9.91 2.08 -9.14
CA ARG A 3 -9.16 0.81 -9.10
C ARG A 3 -9.37 0.05 -10.40
N THR A 4 -8.32 -0.57 -10.88
CA THR A 4 -8.36 -1.48 -12.03
C THR A 4 -8.11 -2.89 -11.51
N ILE A 5 -8.96 -3.82 -11.90
CA ILE A 5 -8.86 -5.21 -11.51
C ILE A 5 -8.34 -6.00 -12.71
N LEU A 6 -7.06 -6.38 -12.65
CA LEU A 6 -6.46 -7.22 -13.68
C LEU A 6 -6.66 -8.70 -13.32
N THR A 7 -6.70 -9.54 -14.33
CA THR A 7 -6.57 -11.00 -14.19
C THR A 7 -5.18 -11.42 -14.66
N VAL A 8 -4.50 -12.22 -13.84
CA VAL A 8 -3.26 -12.92 -14.21
C VAL A 8 -3.57 -14.41 -14.18
N SER A 9 -3.41 -15.11 -15.32
CA SER A 9 -3.78 -16.51 -15.49
C SER A 9 -2.73 -17.27 -16.31
N GLY A 10 -2.78 -18.58 -16.30
CA GLY A 10 -1.83 -19.49 -16.95
C GLY A 10 -1.12 -20.38 -15.92
N SER A 11 -0.51 -21.47 -16.42
CA SER A 11 0.08 -22.49 -15.55
C SER A 11 1.23 -21.99 -14.67
N ASP A 12 1.93 -20.93 -15.11
CA ASP A 12 3.08 -20.39 -14.40
C ASP A 12 2.74 -19.21 -13.46
N THR A 13 1.46 -18.81 -13.38
CA THR A 13 1.02 -17.58 -12.68
C THR A 13 1.57 -17.46 -11.26
N ILE A 14 1.45 -18.49 -10.44
CA ILE A 14 1.87 -18.45 -9.02
C ILE A 14 3.40 -18.31 -8.93
N GLY A 15 4.16 -19.14 -9.67
CA GLY A 15 5.63 -19.07 -9.66
C GLY A 15 6.17 -17.76 -10.22
N PHE A 16 5.53 -17.23 -11.25
CA PHE A 16 5.88 -15.96 -11.86
C PHE A 16 5.69 -14.79 -10.88
N LEU A 17 4.52 -14.66 -10.27
CA LEU A 17 4.26 -13.62 -9.29
C LEU A 17 5.13 -13.76 -8.04
N GLN A 18 5.38 -15.00 -7.59
CA GLN A 18 6.24 -15.28 -6.43
C GLN A 18 7.63 -14.66 -6.56
N GLY A 19 8.21 -14.63 -7.76
CA GLY A 19 9.54 -14.06 -8.03
C GLY A 19 9.56 -12.52 -8.13
N LEU A 20 8.40 -11.86 -8.17
CA LEU A 20 8.31 -10.42 -8.45
C LEU A 20 7.77 -9.59 -7.29
N ILE A 21 6.85 -10.15 -6.50
CA ILE A 21 6.13 -9.41 -5.48
C ILE A 21 6.77 -9.51 -4.10
N THR A 22 6.50 -8.56 -3.24
CA THR A 22 7.07 -8.47 -1.89
C THR A 22 6.51 -9.49 -0.89
N ASN A 23 5.36 -10.11 -1.19
CA ASN A 23 4.68 -11.04 -0.28
C ASN A 23 4.62 -12.47 -0.86
N ASP A 24 4.22 -13.43 -0.02
CA ASP A 24 4.18 -14.85 -0.39
C ASP A 24 2.85 -15.22 -1.04
N MET A 25 2.91 -15.76 -2.26
CA MET A 25 1.75 -16.24 -3.01
C MET A 25 1.03 -17.41 -2.34
N ALA A 26 1.73 -18.19 -1.50
CA ALA A 26 1.10 -19.29 -0.76
C ALA A 26 -0.01 -18.82 0.20
N LYS A 27 0.04 -17.56 0.63
CA LYS A 27 -0.99 -16.95 1.50
C LYS A 27 -2.34 -16.77 0.81
N LEU A 28 -2.41 -16.80 -0.53
CA LEU A 28 -3.67 -16.74 -1.27
C LEU A 28 -4.64 -17.87 -0.92
N ALA A 29 -4.13 -19.01 -0.47
CA ALA A 29 -4.97 -20.12 0.03
C ALA A 29 -5.73 -19.77 1.31
N GLN A 30 -5.32 -18.72 2.03
CA GLN A 30 -5.93 -18.27 3.28
C GLN A 30 -6.77 -17.00 3.11
N GLY A 31 -6.64 -16.30 1.98
CA GLY A 31 -7.37 -15.07 1.68
C GLY A 31 -6.59 -14.08 0.83
N PRO A 32 -7.06 -12.84 0.73
CA PRO A 32 -6.39 -11.79 -0.05
C PRO A 32 -5.00 -11.48 0.50
N VAL A 33 -4.08 -11.12 -0.40
CA VAL A 33 -2.69 -10.79 -0.08
C VAL A 33 -2.36 -9.36 -0.53
N TYR A 34 -1.89 -8.53 0.39
CA TYR A 34 -1.33 -7.22 0.04
C TYR A 34 0.13 -7.36 -0.33
N ALA A 35 0.54 -6.76 -1.43
CA ALA A 35 1.91 -6.82 -1.92
C ALA A 35 2.28 -5.59 -2.75
N ALA A 36 3.56 -5.46 -3.05
CA ALA A 36 4.09 -4.48 -4.00
C ALA A 36 5.04 -5.14 -5.00
N ILE A 37 5.29 -4.44 -6.11
CA ILE A 37 6.42 -4.66 -7.02
C ILE A 37 7.39 -3.49 -6.84
N LEU A 38 8.68 -3.80 -6.87
CA LEU A 38 9.76 -2.85 -6.62
C LEU A 38 10.71 -2.74 -7.81
N THR A 39 11.47 -1.65 -7.84
CA THR A 39 12.68 -1.57 -8.68
C THR A 39 13.78 -2.48 -8.12
N PRO A 40 14.81 -2.84 -8.91
CA PRO A 40 16.00 -3.53 -8.37
C PRO A 40 16.66 -2.79 -7.21
N GLN A 41 16.51 -1.46 -7.11
CA GLN A 41 17.01 -0.62 -6.02
C GLN A 41 16.07 -0.60 -4.79
N GLY A 42 15.01 -1.42 -4.78
CA GLY A 42 14.05 -1.52 -3.68
C GLY A 42 13.07 -0.36 -3.57
N LYS A 43 12.98 0.48 -4.60
CA LYS A 43 12.02 1.59 -4.66
C LYS A 43 10.64 1.09 -5.11
N TYR A 44 9.61 1.71 -4.59
CA TYR A 44 8.22 1.44 -4.93
C TYR A 44 7.91 1.66 -6.42
N LEU A 45 7.18 0.74 -7.03
CA LEU A 45 6.62 0.87 -8.38
C LEU A 45 5.09 0.84 -8.35
N ALA A 46 4.51 -0.15 -7.68
CA ALA A 46 3.07 -0.28 -7.50
C ALA A 46 2.78 -1.20 -6.30
N ASP A 47 1.68 -0.93 -5.62
CA ASP A 47 1.08 -1.83 -4.63
C ASP A 47 -0.30 -2.29 -5.11
N PHE A 48 -0.68 -3.46 -4.67
CA PHE A 48 -1.93 -4.10 -5.07
C PHE A 48 -2.39 -5.14 -4.07
N ILE A 49 -3.66 -5.49 -4.18
CA ILE A 49 -4.23 -6.61 -3.44
C ILE A 49 -4.49 -7.76 -4.40
N LEU A 50 -3.99 -8.93 -4.04
CA LEU A 50 -4.18 -10.17 -4.77
C LEU A 50 -5.30 -10.99 -4.15
N SER A 51 -6.13 -11.60 -4.98
CA SER A 51 -7.12 -12.61 -4.55
C SER A 51 -7.24 -13.70 -5.59
N ALA A 52 -7.73 -14.87 -5.20
CA ALA A 52 -8.02 -15.92 -6.16
C ALA A 52 -9.11 -15.43 -7.14
N ALA A 53 -8.91 -15.64 -8.44
CA ALA A 53 -9.93 -15.36 -9.43
C ALA A 53 -11.05 -16.41 -9.33
N PRO A 54 -12.32 -16.03 -9.55
CA PRO A 54 -13.41 -17.00 -9.65
C PRO A 54 -13.18 -17.92 -10.86
N GLY A 55 -13.33 -19.24 -10.65
CA GLY A 55 -13.15 -20.26 -11.69
C GLY A 55 -12.06 -21.29 -11.35
N ALA A 56 -11.95 -22.34 -12.16
CA ALA A 56 -11.14 -23.51 -11.85
C ALA A 56 -9.64 -23.39 -12.20
N ASP A 57 -9.23 -22.33 -12.89
CA ASP A 57 -7.94 -22.34 -13.62
C ASP A 57 -6.77 -21.65 -12.88
N GLY A 58 -6.87 -21.45 -11.56
CA GLY A 58 -5.76 -20.92 -10.75
C GLY A 58 -5.38 -19.47 -11.04
N GLY A 59 -6.27 -18.69 -11.65
CA GLY A 59 -6.08 -17.26 -11.92
C GLY A 59 -6.05 -16.42 -10.65
N VAL A 60 -5.41 -15.26 -10.75
CA VAL A 60 -5.26 -14.29 -9.68
C VAL A 60 -5.83 -12.95 -10.12
N LEU A 61 -6.72 -12.36 -9.33
CA LEU A 61 -7.12 -10.97 -9.48
C LEU A 61 -6.07 -10.08 -8.83
N VAL A 62 -5.72 -8.99 -9.51
CA VAL A 62 -4.76 -7.97 -9.07
C VAL A 62 -5.49 -6.63 -9.03
N ASP A 63 -5.85 -6.19 -7.83
CA ASP A 63 -6.52 -4.92 -7.58
C ASP A 63 -5.48 -3.84 -7.36
N VAL A 64 -5.25 -3.01 -8.36
CA VAL A 64 -4.23 -1.97 -8.41
C VAL A 64 -4.86 -0.59 -8.61
N ASP A 65 -4.18 0.48 -8.17
CA ASP A 65 -4.58 1.85 -8.52
C ASP A 65 -4.60 2.04 -10.04
N SER A 66 -5.67 2.62 -10.58
CA SER A 66 -5.86 2.75 -12.03
C SER A 66 -4.75 3.57 -12.70
N SER A 67 -4.13 4.51 -11.97
CA SER A 67 -3.01 5.30 -12.51
C SER A 67 -1.73 4.47 -12.70
N LEU A 68 -1.58 3.39 -11.94
CA LEU A 68 -0.43 2.50 -12.00
C LEU A 68 -0.68 1.21 -12.81
N ALA A 69 -1.93 0.92 -13.19
CA ALA A 69 -2.26 -0.29 -13.94
C ALA A 69 -1.46 -0.43 -15.25
N PRO A 70 -1.30 0.62 -16.09
CA PRO A 70 -0.48 0.52 -17.30
C PRO A 70 1.00 0.21 -17.02
N LEU A 71 1.57 0.84 -15.99
CA LEU A 71 2.95 0.59 -15.55
C LEU A 71 3.10 -0.85 -15.07
N LEU A 72 2.16 -1.34 -14.27
CA LEU A 72 2.20 -2.71 -13.74
C LEU A 72 2.11 -3.73 -14.87
N VAL A 73 1.17 -3.58 -15.81
CA VAL A 73 1.04 -4.47 -16.98
C VAL A 73 2.33 -4.47 -17.80
N GLN A 74 2.92 -3.30 -18.06
CA GLN A 74 4.19 -3.20 -18.77
C GLN A 74 5.31 -3.95 -18.04
N ARG A 75 5.44 -3.77 -16.73
CA ARG A 75 6.49 -4.43 -15.94
C ARG A 75 6.32 -5.93 -15.88
N LEU A 76 5.12 -6.41 -15.61
CA LEU A 76 4.83 -7.84 -15.61
C LEU A 76 5.09 -8.45 -16.99
N SER A 77 4.69 -7.78 -18.08
CA SER A 77 4.94 -8.25 -19.45
C SER A 77 6.43 -8.35 -19.78
N MET A 78 7.25 -7.43 -19.29
CA MET A 78 8.72 -7.50 -19.45
C MET A 78 9.36 -8.69 -18.75
N TYR A 79 8.85 -9.07 -17.58
CA TYR A 79 9.37 -10.22 -16.83
C TYR A 79 8.80 -11.56 -17.27
N LYS A 80 7.68 -11.56 -17.99
CA LYS A 80 6.98 -12.78 -18.43
C LYS A 80 7.85 -13.70 -19.31
N LEU A 81 8.66 -13.14 -20.22
CA LEU A 81 9.53 -13.87 -21.14
C LEU A 81 8.83 -15.08 -21.80
N ARG A 82 9.17 -16.31 -21.35
CA ARG A 82 8.62 -17.58 -21.84
C ARG A 82 7.59 -18.21 -20.91
N ALA A 83 7.26 -17.56 -19.80
CA ALA A 83 6.29 -18.08 -18.85
C ALA A 83 4.88 -18.13 -19.48
N ASP A 84 4.16 -19.20 -19.21
CA ASP A 84 2.74 -19.31 -19.57
C ASP A 84 1.91 -18.49 -18.60
N VAL A 85 1.85 -17.18 -18.90
CA VAL A 85 1.11 -16.19 -18.12
C VAL A 85 0.36 -15.26 -19.06
N GLN A 86 -0.89 -14.99 -18.79
CA GLN A 86 -1.72 -14.01 -19.49
C GLN A 86 -2.12 -12.91 -18.49
N ILE A 87 -2.08 -11.66 -18.93
CA ILE A 87 -2.46 -10.49 -18.14
C ILE A 87 -3.52 -9.73 -18.92
N ALA A 88 -4.69 -9.56 -18.34
CA ALA A 88 -5.81 -8.90 -18.98
C ALA A 88 -6.59 -8.02 -17.98
N ASP A 89 -7.34 -7.05 -18.47
CA ASP A 89 -8.37 -6.39 -17.67
C ASP A 89 -9.50 -7.40 -17.42
N SER A 90 -9.89 -7.56 -16.15
CA SER A 90 -10.96 -8.50 -15.78
C SER A 90 -12.36 -7.97 -16.08
N GLY A 91 -12.51 -6.66 -16.33
CA GLY A 91 -13.80 -5.98 -16.41
C GLY A 91 -14.53 -5.87 -15.06
N LEU A 92 -13.96 -6.40 -13.99
CA LEU A 92 -14.56 -6.32 -12.65
C LEU A 92 -14.30 -4.95 -12.02
N GLN A 93 -15.22 -4.58 -11.14
CA GLN A 93 -15.17 -3.35 -10.37
C GLN A 93 -15.02 -3.67 -8.87
N LEU A 94 -14.43 -2.73 -8.12
CA LEU A 94 -14.32 -2.83 -6.67
C LEU A 94 -15.58 -2.31 -5.99
N GLN A 95 -16.13 -3.13 -5.09
CA GLN A 95 -16.99 -2.68 -3.99
C GLN A 95 -16.24 -2.85 -2.67
N ARG A 96 -16.43 -1.93 -1.74
CA ARG A 96 -15.82 -1.99 -0.41
C ARG A 96 -16.74 -1.40 0.65
N GLY A 97 -16.55 -1.82 1.88
CA GLY A 97 -17.34 -1.32 2.98
C GLY A 97 -16.84 -1.79 4.34
N LYS A 98 -17.38 -1.17 5.39
CA LYS A 98 -17.11 -1.51 6.79
C LYS A 98 -18.33 -2.17 7.46
N GLY A 99 -19.51 -1.96 6.88
CA GLY A 99 -20.76 -2.58 7.33
C GLY A 99 -20.78 -4.11 7.14
N PRO A 100 -21.95 -4.74 7.27
CA PRO A 100 -22.10 -6.17 7.05
C PRO A 100 -21.54 -6.58 5.68
N ALA A 101 -20.65 -7.56 5.66
CA ALA A 101 -20.02 -8.03 4.44
C ALA A 101 -21.04 -8.77 3.56
N PRO A 102 -21.22 -8.39 2.28
CA PRO A 102 -22.08 -9.13 1.36
C PRO A 102 -21.47 -10.48 0.99
N GLN A 103 -22.29 -11.37 0.42
CA GLN A 103 -21.79 -12.66 -0.05
C GLN A 103 -20.66 -12.48 -1.06
N GLY A 104 -19.59 -13.27 -0.89
CA GLY A 104 -18.39 -13.20 -1.74
C GLY A 104 -17.44 -12.03 -1.43
N ALA A 105 -17.71 -11.26 -0.38
CA ALA A 105 -16.77 -10.27 0.10
C ALA A 105 -15.58 -10.92 0.80
N LEU A 106 -14.41 -10.29 0.63
CA LEU A 106 -13.13 -10.70 1.21
C LEU A 106 -12.66 -9.61 2.20
N PRO A 107 -11.97 -9.96 3.29
CA PRO A 107 -11.41 -8.95 4.18
C PRO A 107 -10.33 -8.12 3.47
N ASP A 108 -10.20 -6.83 3.83
CA ASP A 108 -9.04 -6.05 3.37
C ASP A 108 -7.78 -6.56 4.10
N PRO A 109 -6.75 -7.05 3.38
CA PRO A 109 -5.60 -7.71 3.99
C PRO A 109 -4.66 -6.76 4.73
N ARG A 110 -4.78 -5.44 4.50
CA ARG A 110 -3.90 -4.43 5.08
C ARG A 110 -4.20 -4.18 6.56
N HIS A 111 -5.50 -4.06 6.89
CA HIS A 111 -5.93 -3.84 8.27
C HIS A 111 -7.42 -4.18 8.45
N PRO A 112 -7.82 -4.86 9.56
CA PRO A 112 -9.22 -5.26 9.79
C PRO A 112 -10.21 -4.09 9.80
N ALA A 113 -9.80 -2.91 10.27
CA ALA A 113 -10.64 -1.72 10.31
C ALA A 113 -11.05 -1.20 8.92
N LEU A 114 -10.38 -1.62 7.84
CA LEU A 114 -10.75 -1.29 6.47
C LEU A 114 -11.95 -2.12 5.96
N GLY A 115 -12.40 -3.10 6.74
CA GLY A 115 -13.59 -3.90 6.44
C GLY A 115 -13.38 -4.89 5.32
N TRP A 116 -14.24 -4.84 4.30
CA TRP A 116 -14.30 -5.82 3.24
C TRP A 116 -14.14 -5.22 1.84
N ARG A 117 -13.76 -6.07 0.91
CA ARG A 117 -13.66 -5.83 -0.53
C ARG A 117 -14.43 -6.90 -1.28
N ARG A 118 -15.08 -6.54 -2.38
CA ARG A 118 -15.74 -7.46 -3.29
C ARG A 118 -15.48 -7.04 -4.72
N TYR A 119 -15.27 -8.01 -5.58
CA TYR A 119 -15.06 -7.77 -7.02
C TYR A 119 -16.28 -8.27 -7.80
N GLY A 120 -16.87 -7.42 -8.60
CA GLY A 120 -18.12 -7.70 -9.32
C GLY A 120 -18.36 -6.72 -10.47
N PRO A 121 -19.53 -6.77 -11.12
CA PRO A 121 -19.84 -5.93 -12.28
C PRO A 121 -20.05 -4.45 -11.92
N GLU A 122 -20.24 -4.12 -10.65
CA GLU A 122 -20.56 -2.77 -10.19
C GLU A 122 -19.50 -2.27 -9.21
N ALA A 123 -19.15 -0.98 -9.33
CA ALA A 123 -18.31 -0.27 -8.35
C ALA A 123 -19.17 0.31 -7.23
N GLY A 124 -18.57 0.54 -6.06
CA GLY A 124 -19.23 1.27 -4.99
C GLY A 124 -18.56 1.14 -3.64
N ASP A 125 -19.07 1.91 -2.68
CA ASP A 125 -18.76 1.76 -1.26
C ASP A 125 -20.05 1.93 -0.43
N ASP A 126 -19.97 1.61 0.85
CA ASP A 126 -21.10 1.70 1.80
C ASP A 126 -21.22 3.07 2.48
N GLY A 127 -20.55 4.10 1.97
CA GLY A 127 -20.50 5.44 2.54
C GLY A 127 -19.53 5.59 3.73
N SER A 128 -18.73 4.58 4.04
CA SER A 128 -17.69 4.66 5.07
C SER A 128 -16.63 5.71 4.72
N ASP A 129 -16.19 6.47 5.72
CA ASP A 129 -15.10 7.44 5.55
C ASP A 129 -13.74 6.72 5.48
N PHE A 130 -13.38 6.27 4.28
CA PHE A 130 -12.11 5.58 4.04
C PHE A 130 -10.88 6.47 4.21
N LEU A 131 -11.02 7.80 4.09
CA LEU A 131 -9.93 8.72 4.38
C LEU A 131 -9.63 8.70 5.89
N ALA A 132 -10.65 8.86 6.72
CA ALA A 132 -10.50 8.80 8.18
C ALA A 132 -9.94 7.44 8.63
N LEU A 133 -10.40 6.33 8.05
CA LEU A 133 -9.90 4.99 8.35
C LEU A 133 -8.42 4.83 7.97
N ARG A 134 -8.02 5.30 6.77
CA ARG A 134 -6.62 5.25 6.34
C ARG A 134 -5.72 6.06 7.26
N VAL A 135 -6.13 7.29 7.58
CA VAL A 135 -5.37 8.16 8.50
C VAL A 135 -5.24 7.50 9.87
N ALA A 136 -6.36 7.02 10.44
CA ALA A 136 -6.36 6.42 11.77
C ALA A 136 -5.47 5.17 11.89
N HIS A 137 -5.33 4.41 10.80
CA HIS A 137 -4.57 3.15 10.79
C HIS A 137 -3.29 3.24 9.93
N MET A 138 -2.83 4.44 9.61
CA MET A 138 -1.61 4.72 8.84
C MET A 138 -1.50 3.85 7.58
N VAL A 139 -2.57 3.78 6.79
CA VAL A 139 -2.58 3.06 5.51
C VAL A 139 -2.26 4.02 4.38
N PRO A 140 -1.07 3.95 3.78
CA PRO A 140 -0.67 4.86 2.72
C PRO A 140 -1.44 4.60 1.43
N GLU A 141 -1.49 5.59 0.57
CA GLU A 141 -2.18 5.54 -0.71
C GLU A 141 -1.27 6.01 -1.85
N THR A 142 -1.37 5.30 -2.99
CA THR A 142 -0.66 5.62 -4.22
C THR A 142 -0.90 7.08 -4.64
N GLY A 143 0.18 7.78 -4.96
CA GLY A 143 0.12 9.18 -5.42
C GLY A 143 -0.11 10.21 -4.32
N ILE A 144 -0.27 9.77 -3.06
CA ILE A 144 -0.38 10.65 -1.89
C ILE A 144 0.83 10.42 -0.98
N GLU A 145 0.87 9.29 -0.25
CA GLU A 145 2.02 8.92 0.58
C GLU A 145 3.02 8.05 -0.18
N LEU A 146 2.54 7.23 -1.12
CA LEU A 146 3.37 6.34 -1.93
C LEU A 146 3.73 6.97 -3.26
N GLY A 147 5.02 7.05 -3.54
CA GLY A 147 5.58 7.54 -4.79
C GLY A 147 6.84 6.78 -5.21
N PRO A 148 7.42 7.10 -6.39
CA PRO A 148 8.55 6.38 -6.98
C PRO A 148 9.81 6.36 -6.09
N ASP A 149 9.93 7.30 -5.16
CA ASP A 149 11.05 7.40 -4.23
C ASP A 149 10.82 6.69 -2.90
N SER A 150 9.64 6.15 -2.66
CA SER A 150 9.28 5.49 -1.42
C SER A 150 10.01 4.16 -1.24
N TYR A 151 10.40 3.88 0.00
CA TYR A 151 10.77 2.54 0.46
C TYR A 151 9.61 1.96 1.25
N ILE A 152 9.17 0.75 0.91
CA ILE A 152 7.96 0.15 1.47
C ILE A 152 8.00 -0.02 2.99
N LEU A 153 9.18 -0.24 3.60
CA LEU A 153 9.29 -0.37 5.05
C LEU A 153 9.09 0.98 5.75
N GLU A 154 9.56 2.09 5.16
CA GLU A 154 9.29 3.44 5.65
C GLU A 154 7.81 3.81 5.56
N MET A 155 7.05 3.12 4.70
CA MET A 155 5.59 3.30 4.49
C MET A 155 4.74 2.30 5.28
N GLY A 156 5.34 1.53 6.21
CA GLY A 156 4.62 0.64 7.09
C GLY A 156 4.13 -0.67 6.46
N PHE A 157 4.69 -1.11 5.33
CA PHE A 157 4.24 -2.34 4.65
C PHE A 157 4.39 -3.60 5.50
N GLU A 158 5.36 -3.66 6.41
CA GLU A 158 5.47 -4.78 7.35
C GLU A 158 4.23 -4.87 8.25
N ARG A 159 3.86 -3.77 8.88
CA ARG A 159 2.67 -3.65 9.75
C ARG A 159 1.37 -3.91 8.98
N LEU A 160 1.33 -3.52 7.71
CA LEU A 160 0.18 -3.69 6.80
C LEU A 160 0.17 -5.05 6.09
N ASN A 161 0.98 -6.01 6.54
CA ASN A 161 1.10 -7.34 5.93
C ASN A 161 1.50 -7.30 4.44
N GLY A 162 2.19 -6.25 3.97
CA GLY A 162 2.55 -6.04 2.57
C GLY A 162 3.90 -6.65 2.16
N VAL A 163 4.63 -7.26 3.08
CA VAL A 163 5.92 -7.91 2.84
C VAL A 163 6.05 -9.18 3.66
N ASP A 164 6.70 -10.22 3.08
CA ASP A 164 7.08 -11.42 3.81
C ASP A 164 8.60 -11.62 3.71
N PHE A 165 9.28 -11.59 4.86
CA PHE A 165 10.73 -11.76 4.93
C PHE A 165 11.17 -13.23 4.93
N ARG A 166 10.24 -14.19 5.00
CA ARG A 166 10.50 -15.63 4.99
C ARG A 166 10.28 -16.26 3.62
N LYS A 167 9.66 -15.51 2.68
CA LYS A 167 9.51 -15.97 1.30
C LYS A 167 10.87 -16.00 0.57
N GLY A 168 10.93 -16.69 -0.57
CA GLY A 168 12.08 -16.70 -1.46
C GLY A 168 12.41 -15.35 -2.11
N CYS A 169 13.36 -15.34 -3.03
CA CYS A 169 13.86 -14.11 -3.68
C CYS A 169 12.80 -13.43 -4.53
N TYR A 170 12.86 -12.10 -4.54
CA TYR A 170 12.06 -11.25 -5.44
C TYR A 170 12.85 -9.97 -5.81
N VAL A 171 12.41 -9.27 -6.85
CA VAL A 171 13.09 -8.05 -7.33
C VAL A 171 13.06 -6.95 -6.25
N GLY A 172 14.23 -6.39 -5.93
CA GLY A 172 14.39 -5.33 -4.92
C GLY A 172 14.49 -5.81 -3.46
N GLN A 173 14.45 -7.12 -3.21
CA GLN A 173 14.52 -7.71 -1.87
C GLN A 173 15.76 -7.31 -1.08
N GLU A 174 16.94 -7.22 -1.72
CA GLU A 174 18.21 -6.96 -1.01
C GLU A 174 18.17 -5.67 -0.19
N VAL A 175 17.65 -4.59 -0.78
CA VAL A 175 17.52 -3.30 -0.10
C VAL A 175 16.49 -3.37 1.02
N THR A 176 15.34 -4.01 0.76
CA THR A 176 14.29 -4.20 1.77
C THR A 176 14.79 -5.02 2.96
N ALA A 177 15.50 -6.13 2.72
CA ALA A 177 16.09 -6.95 3.77
C ALA A 177 17.14 -6.17 4.57
N ARG A 178 18.01 -5.41 3.89
CA ARG A 178 19.01 -4.55 4.56
C ARG A 178 18.38 -3.50 5.46
N MET A 179 17.27 -2.89 5.02
CA MET A 179 16.52 -1.94 5.85
C MET A 179 15.90 -2.61 7.07
N LYS A 180 15.34 -3.82 6.93
CA LYS A 180 14.78 -4.61 8.03
C LYS A 180 15.83 -4.96 9.11
N HIS A 181 17.04 -5.27 8.69
CA HIS A 181 18.14 -5.59 9.62
C HIS A 181 18.76 -4.35 10.32
N LYS A 182 18.44 -3.14 9.87
CA LYS A 182 18.79 -1.94 10.63
C LYS A 182 17.91 -1.87 11.88
N THR A 183 18.52 -1.50 13.00
CA THR A 183 17.88 -1.51 14.32
C THR A 183 16.70 -0.53 14.40
N GLU A 184 16.70 0.55 13.61
CA GLU A 184 15.63 1.56 13.61
C GLU A 184 15.60 2.32 12.27
N LEU A 185 14.38 2.53 11.75
CA LEU A 185 14.17 3.41 10.61
C LEU A 185 14.32 4.88 11.07
N LYS A 186 15.14 5.64 10.36
CA LYS A 186 15.34 7.08 10.64
C LYS A 186 14.24 7.96 10.11
N LYS A 187 13.44 7.44 9.17
CA LYS A 187 12.32 8.14 8.52
C LYS A 187 11.19 7.16 8.30
N GLY A 188 10.00 7.68 8.18
CA GLY A 188 8.86 6.87 7.81
C GLY A 188 7.54 7.61 7.93
N LEU A 189 6.50 6.91 7.52
CA LEU A 189 5.13 7.35 7.69
C LEU A 189 4.79 7.36 9.19
N ALA A 190 4.06 8.38 9.62
CA ALA A 190 3.66 8.54 10.99
C ALA A 190 2.24 9.11 11.08
N LEU A 191 1.54 8.77 12.16
CA LEU A 191 0.31 9.44 12.57
C LEU A 191 0.67 10.64 13.43
N VAL A 192 0.08 11.79 13.10
CA VAL A 192 0.28 13.04 13.84
C VAL A 192 -1.05 13.65 14.26
N ALA A 193 -1.06 14.35 15.41
CA ALA A 193 -2.12 15.25 15.79
C ALA A 193 -1.89 16.62 15.15
N LEU A 194 -2.97 17.28 14.75
CA LEU A 194 -2.99 18.60 14.14
C LEU A 194 -3.84 19.54 14.99
N GLU A 195 -3.23 20.58 15.54
CA GLU A 195 -3.91 21.69 16.20
C GLU A 195 -3.89 22.91 15.28
N GLY A 196 -5.05 23.36 14.84
CA GLY A 196 -5.21 24.35 13.78
C GLY A 196 -5.48 23.72 12.43
N THR A 197 -5.15 24.41 11.34
CA THR A 197 -5.41 23.97 9.96
C THR A 197 -4.14 24.01 9.13
N ALA A 198 -3.82 22.92 8.47
CA ALA A 198 -2.75 22.83 7.50
C ALA A 198 -3.18 21.99 6.29
N GLN A 199 -2.68 22.33 5.11
CA GLN A 199 -2.99 21.63 3.87
C GLN A 199 -2.04 20.42 3.66
N PRO A 200 -2.49 19.35 3.01
CA PRO A 200 -1.60 18.33 2.47
C PRO A 200 -0.46 18.95 1.67
N GLY A 201 0.75 18.39 1.80
CA GLY A 201 1.96 18.93 1.17
C GLY A 201 2.71 19.97 2.00
N THR A 202 2.13 20.46 3.12
CA THR A 202 2.83 21.43 3.98
C THR A 202 4.08 20.80 4.60
N VAL A 203 5.19 21.52 4.53
CA VAL A 203 6.47 21.14 5.17
C VAL A 203 6.33 21.31 6.68
N LEU A 204 6.83 20.33 7.42
CA LEU A 204 6.87 20.35 8.89
C LEU A 204 8.24 20.83 9.36
N ILE A 205 8.24 21.83 10.23
CA ILE A 205 9.44 22.47 10.76
C ILE A 205 9.55 22.16 12.26
N ASP A 206 10.73 21.70 12.69
CA ASP A 206 11.01 21.45 14.10
C ASP A 206 11.24 22.77 14.89
N GLU A 207 11.37 22.68 16.20
CA GLU A 207 11.64 23.81 17.10
C GLU A 207 12.96 24.58 16.79
N ASN A 208 13.89 23.94 16.05
CA ASN A 208 15.14 24.55 15.64
C ASN A 208 15.08 25.18 14.23
N GLY A 209 13.89 25.25 13.63
CA GLY A 209 13.70 25.79 12.28
C GLY A 209 14.14 24.84 11.16
N LYS A 210 14.36 23.54 11.43
CA LYS A 210 14.79 22.56 10.42
C LYS A 210 13.58 21.75 9.93
N GLU A 211 13.62 21.37 8.66
CA GLU A 211 12.63 20.51 8.07
C GLU A 211 12.62 19.13 8.75
N ALA A 212 11.50 18.79 9.37
CA ALA A 212 11.25 17.50 10.03
C ALA A 212 10.49 16.51 9.14
N GLY A 213 9.82 16.98 8.10
CA GLY A 213 9.06 16.15 7.19
C GLY A 213 7.98 16.90 6.41
N GLN A 214 6.99 16.15 5.92
CA GLN A 214 5.90 16.69 5.13
C GLN A 214 4.57 16.09 5.55
N LEU A 215 3.53 16.92 5.63
CA LEU A 215 2.15 16.53 5.89
C LEU A 215 1.53 15.95 4.61
N HIS A 216 0.81 14.83 4.73
CA HIS A 216 0.10 14.20 3.63
C HIS A 216 -1.42 14.20 3.87
N SER A 217 -2.06 13.04 3.96
CA SER A 217 -3.50 12.95 4.18
C SER A 217 -3.92 13.54 5.52
N VAL A 218 -4.94 14.40 5.51
CA VAL A 218 -5.51 15.03 6.70
C VAL A 218 -6.97 14.60 6.87
N SER A 219 -7.36 14.22 8.08
CA SER A 219 -8.74 13.89 8.45
C SER A 219 -9.04 14.41 9.87
N GLY A 220 -9.85 15.45 9.94
CA GLY A 220 -10.15 16.13 11.21
C GLY A 220 -8.89 16.72 11.84
N ASN A 221 -8.63 16.34 13.10
CA ASN A 221 -7.44 16.74 13.86
C ASN A 221 -6.30 15.73 13.80
N ARG A 222 -6.33 14.80 12.85
CA ARG A 222 -5.27 13.80 12.61
C ARG A 222 -4.79 13.86 11.17
N ALA A 223 -3.53 13.50 10.97
CA ALA A 223 -2.96 13.44 9.64
C ALA A 223 -1.89 12.34 9.53
N LEU A 224 -1.60 11.94 8.31
CA LEU A 224 -0.40 11.20 7.97
C LEU A 224 0.71 12.18 7.60
N ALA A 225 1.91 11.93 8.08
CA ALA A 225 3.09 12.69 7.72
C ALA A 225 4.26 11.73 7.43
N TYR A 226 5.10 12.08 6.47
CA TYR A 226 6.40 11.43 6.30
C TYR A 226 7.42 12.22 7.10
N LEU A 227 7.99 11.60 8.13
CA LEU A 227 8.84 12.29 9.11
C LEU A 227 10.26 11.76 9.14
N ARG A 228 11.18 12.65 9.48
CA ARG A 228 12.50 12.34 10.00
C ARG A 228 12.38 12.21 11.52
N PHE A 229 12.49 11.00 12.04
CA PHE A 229 12.25 10.72 13.45
C PHE A 229 13.28 11.35 14.40
N ASP A 230 14.49 11.62 13.89
CA ASP A 230 15.53 12.37 14.61
C ASP A 230 15.19 13.85 14.83
N ARG A 231 14.22 14.39 14.07
CA ARG A 231 13.76 15.79 14.17
C ARG A 231 12.34 15.94 14.71
N ALA A 232 11.57 14.87 14.71
CA ALA A 232 10.19 14.84 15.20
C ALA A 232 10.14 14.43 16.69
N THR A 233 11.02 15.01 17.52
CA THR A 233 11.14 14.69 18.96
C THR A 233 10.31 15.60 19.85
N GLY A 234 9.81 16.70 19.31
CA GLY A 234 8.94 17.67 19.96
C GLY A 234 7.83 18.16 19.02
N PRO A 235 7.08 19.19 19.42
CA PRO A 235 6.11 19.83 18.54
C PRO A 235 6.76 20.40 17.28
N MET A 236 6.07 20.25 16.15
CA MET A 236 6.47 20.77 14.85
C MET A 236 5.48 21.83 14.39
N GLN A 237 5.86 22.69 13.44
CA GLN A 237 5.00 23.70 12.83
C GLN A 237 4.67 23.32 11.39
N ALA A 238 3.38 23.40 11.02
CA ALA A 238 2.85 23.30 9.66
C ALA A 238 2.16 24.62 9.28
N GLY A 239 2.94 25.62 8.85
CA GLY A 239 2.43 26.99 8.73
C GLY A 239 2.04 27.55 10.10
N SER A 240 0.74 27.87 10.30
CA SER A 240 0.21 28.34 11.60
C SER A 240 -0.28 27.21 12.52
N ALA A 241 -0.32 25.97 12.03
CA ALA A 241 -0.78 24.82 12.82
C ALA A 241 0.37 24.15 13.57
N THR A 242 0.06 23.64 14.77
CA THR A 242 0.99 22.81 15.55
C THR A 242 0.75 21.34 15.26
N VAL A 243 1.83 20.57 15.11
CA VAL A 243 1.78 19.15 14.78
C VAL A 243 2.57 18.37 15.83
N GLN A 244 1.96 17.31 16.35
CA GLN A 244 2.59 16.41 17.33
C GLN A 244 2.61 14.98 16.81
N LEU A 245 3.74 14.29 16.94
CA LEU A 245 3.87 12.87 16.64
C LEU A 245 3.03 12.06 17.62
N LEU A 246 2.12 11.22 17.11
CA LEU A 246 1.31 10.29 17.91
C LEU A 246 1.89 8.86 17.82
N GLU A 247 2.17 8.37 16.60
CA GLU A 247 2.59 6.99 16.35
C GLU A 247 3.52 6.92 15.14
N ARG A 248 4.55 6.08 15.20
CA ARG A 248 5.43 5.74 14.07
C ARG A 248 4.86 4.52 13.33
N GLY A 249 4.89 4.54 12.00
CA GLY A 249 4.40 3.46 11.15
C GLY A 249 5.39 2.28 10.99
#